data_0a0b07daacdfe6d774781953e167b572
#
_entry.id   0a0b07daacdfe6d774781953e167b572
#
_cell.length_a   1.000
_cell.length_b   1.000
_cell.length_c   1.000
_cell.angle_alpha   90.00
_cell.angle_beta   90.00
_cell.angle_gamma   90.00
#
_symmetry.space_group_name_H-M   'P 1'
#
loop_
_entity.id
_entity.type
_entity.pdbx_description
1 polymer ?
#
loop_
_entity_poly.entity_id
_entity_poly.type
_entity_poly.pdbx_seq_one_letter_code
_entity_poly.pdbx_strand_id
1 'polypeptide(L)'
;LLFRKKDLTGEKETEFCVEVSIREIKGEKEILLPDGKRMRLRRFAYERNAQIPTKAYTKWLDCDKIGEVITIRPPQESDFFYFNNKNKKYVKDYMVNEKIPKENRNRSILVTEGDHMLYFVGRRVSNAVLIDETTKNILEITVTGG
;
A
#
# COMPACT_ATOMS: atom_id res chain seq x y z
N LEU A 1 31.69 -1.06 -12.74
CA LEU A 1 31.39 -0.62 -12.73
C LEU A 1 30.85 -0.45 -12.38
N LEU A 2 31.09 -0.90 -12.49
CA LEU A 2 30.66 -0.58 -12.42
C LEU A 2 30.07 -0.58 -12.11
N PHE A 3 30.27 -1.08 -12.27
CA PHE A 3 29.74 -0.83 -12.29
C PHE A 3 29.03 -0.96 -12.13
N ARG A 4 29.05 -1.33 -12.38
CA ARG A 4 28.54 -1.30 -12.58
C ARG A 4 27.79 -1.48 -12.58
N LYS A 5 27.88 -1.86 -12.78
CA LYS A 5 27.33 -1.88 -13.07
C LYS A 5 26.57 -2.04 -12.99
N LYS A 6 26.67 -2.41 -13.10
CA LYS A 6 26.04 -2.47 -13.25
C LYS A 6 25.38 -2.71 -13.10
N ASP A 7 25.70 -3.07 -13.21
CA ASP A 7 25.13 -3.15 -13.27
C ASP A 7 24.59 -3.41 -13.28
N LEU A 8 24.67 -3.84 -13.49
CA LEU A 8 24.16 -4.01 -13.64
C LEU A 8 23.35 -4.32 -13.53
N THR A 9 23.17 -4.87 -13.20
CA THR A 9 22.48 -4.98 -13.25
C THR A 9 21.43 -4.89 -13.10
N GLY A 10 21.08 -4.82 -13.03
CA GLY A 10 20.17 -4.58 -13.12
C GLY A 10 19.12 -4.60 -12.64
N GLU A 11 18.91 -4.93 -12.56
CA GLU A 11 17.77 -5.05 -12.22
C GLU A 11 17.27 -4.58 -11.01
N LYS A 12 17.89 -4.36 -10.16
CA LYS A 12 17.40 -3.84 -9.01
C LYS A 12 17.13 -2.48 -9.06
N GLU A 13 17.68 -1.86 -9.88
CA GLU A 13 17.43 -0.46 -10.07
C GLU A 13 16.00 -0.25 -10.48
N THR A 14 15.33 -1.29 -10.89
CA THR A 14 13.93 -1.14 -11.25
C THR A 14 13.00 -1.20 -10.06
N GLU A 15 13.53 -1.42 -8.87
CA GLU A 15 12.65 -1.50 -7.73
C GLU A 15 12.18 -0.15 -7.26
N PHE A 16 10.89 0.02 -7.32
CA PHE A 16 10.23 1.23 -6.87
C PHE A 16 10.08 1.14 -5.35
N CYS A 17 10.45 2.21 -4.66
CA CYS A 17 10.30 2.24 -3.21
C CYS A 17 10.24 3.69 -2.76
N VAL A 18 9.11 4.08 -2.17
CA VAL A 18 8.92 5.44 -1.69
C VAL A 18 8.46 5.39 -0.24
N GLU A 19 9.15 6.12 0.63
CA GLU A 19 8.73 6.25 2.01
C GLU A 19 7.98 7.55 2.19
N VAL A 20 6.89 7.49 2.96
CA VAL A 20 6.07 8.65 3.24
C VAL A 20 5.84 8.73 4.74
N SER A 21 6.15 9.88 5.33
CA SER A 21 5.80 10.12 6.72
C SER A 21 4.35 10.56 6.78
N ILE A 22 3.56 9.88 7.59
CA ILE A 22 2.14 10.20 7.73
C ILE A 22 1.95 11.65 8.18
N ARG A 23 2.84 12.12 9.06
CA ARG A 23 2.76 13.49 9.58
C ARG A 23 2.98 14.55 8.51
N GLU A 24 3.69 14.19 7.44
CA GLU A 24 3.99 15.13 6.38
C GLU A 24 2.87 15.25 5.37
N ILE A 25 1.84 14.41 5.48
CA ILE A 25 0.68 14.53 4.61
C ILE A 25 -0.19 15.65 5.17
N LYS A 26 -0.03 16.85 4.62
CA LYS A 26 -0.81 18.01 5.03
C LYS A 26 -1.80 18.30 3.94
N GLY A 27 -2.95 17.64 4.04
CA GLY A 27 -3.95 17.70 3.01
C GLY A 27 -3.75 16.53 2.06
N GLU A 28 -2.83 16.69 1.14
CA GLU A 28 -2.73 15.73 0.04
C GLU A 28 -1.27 15.54 -0.38
N LYS A 29 -0.94 14.30 -0.78
CA LYS A 29 0.37 14.00 -1.35
C LYS A 29 0.16 13.06 -2.53
N GLU A 30 0.87 13.32 -3.62
CA GLU A 30 0.73 12.51 -4.82
C GLU A 30 2.04 11.82 -5.14
N ILE A 31 1.95 10.55 -5.55
CA ILE A 31 3.11 9.73 -5.88
C ILE A 31 2.89 9.12 -7.25
N LEU A 32 3.89 9.23 -8.12
CA LEU A 32 3.84 8.63 -9.44
C LEU A 32 4.31 7.18 -9.34
N LEU A 33 3.47 6.26 -9.76
CA LEU A 33 3.78 4.83 -9.71
C LEU A 33 4.51 4.40 -10.98
N PRO A 34 5.24 3.27 -10.94
CA PRO A 34 6.05 2.83 -12.07
C PRO A 34 5.26 2.60 -13.36
N ASP A 35 3.99 2.23 -13.24
CA ASP A 35 3.16 1.94 -14.41
C ASP A 35 2.48 3.18 -14.98
N GLY A 36 2.84 4.37 -14.49
CA GLY A 36 2.25 5.61 -14.95
C GLY A 36 1.03 6.04 -14.17
N LYS A 37 0.51 5.19 -13.31
CA LYS A 37 -0.61 5.58 -12.47
C LYS A 37 -0.17 6.54 -11.38
N ARG A 38 -1.12 7.21 -10.78
CA ARG A 38 -0.84 8.15 -9.70
C ARG A 38 -1.58 7.70 -8.45
N MET A 39 -0.85 7.72 -7.33
CA MET A 39 -1.42 7.41 -6.03
C MET A 39 -1.53 8.71 -5.26
N ARG A 40 -2.73 9.02 -4.79
CA ARG A 40 -2.98 10.20 -3.98
C ARG A 40 -3.31 9.78 -2.57
N LEU A 41 -2.60 10.38 -1.63
CA LEU A 41 -2.80 10.14 -0.21
C LEU A 41 -3.38 11.39 0.43
N ARG A 42 -4.47 11.23 1.16
CA ARG A 42 -5.08 12.33 1.91
C ARG A 42 -5.32 11.88 3.33
N ARG A 43 -5.18 12.80 4.26
CA ARG A 43 -5.41 12.53 5.67
C ARG A 43 -6.41 13.54 6.20
N PHE A 44 -7.47 13.04 6.84
CA PHE A 44 -8.51 13.91 7.37
C PHE A 44 -9.22 13.25 8.53
N ALA A 45 -9.95 14.06 9.30
CA ALA A 45 -10.70 13.54 10.43
C ALA A 45 -11.91 12.74 9.94
N TYR A 46 -12.19 11.64 10.62
CA TYR A 46 -13.31 10.78 10.27
C TYR A 46 -14.59 11.35 10.86
N GLU A 47 -15.60 11.53 10.02
CA GLU A 47 -16.91 11.97 10.46
C GLU A 47 -17.87 10.81 10.31
N ARG A 48 -18.61 10.54 11.37
CA ARG A 48 -19.44 9.34 11.42
C ARG A 48 -20.47 9.26 10.32
N ASN A 49 -20.92 10.40 9.82
CA ASN A 49 -21.91 10.44 8.74
C ASN A 49 -21.28 10.34 7.37
N ALA A 50 -19.97 10.31 7.28
CA ALA A 50 -19.28 10.25 5.99
C ALA A 50 -19.55 8.91 5.33
N GLN A 51 -19.75 8.95 4.02
CA GLN A 51 -19.91 7.74 3.25
C GLN A 51 -18.56 7.21 2.87
N ILE A 52 -18.30 5.96 3.26
CA ILE A 52 -17.03 5.30 2.90
C ILE A 52 -17.09 4.96 1.42
N PRO A 53 -16.05 5.33 0.65
CA PRO A 53 -16.04 5.04 -0.78
C PRO A 53 -16.12 3.55 -1.05
N THR A 54 -16.88 3.19 -2.07
CA THR A 54 -16.99 1.80 -2.50
C THR A 54 -16.25 1.55 -3.80
N LYS A 55 -15.58 2.57 -4.33
CA LYS A 55 -14.83 2.42 -5.59
C LYS A 55 -13.63 1.54 -5.39
N ALA A 56 -13.31 0.75 -6.42
CA ALA A 56 -12.22 -0.22 -6.32
C ALA A 56 -10.87 0.42 -6.09
N TYR A 57 -10.68 1.66 -6.55
CA TYR A 57 -9.38 2.30 -6.50
C TYR A 57 -9.25 3.36 -5.41
N THR A 58 -10.24 3.46 -4.54
CA THR A 58 -10.19 4.38 -3.40
C THR A 58 -10.47 3.59 -2.14
N LYS A 59 -9.55 3.68 -1.17
CA LYS A 59 -9.70 2.98 0.10
C LYS A 59 -9.43 3.94 1.25
N TRP A 60 -10.17 3.76 2.32
CA TRP A 60 -9.97 4.48 3.56
C TRP A 60 -9.41 3.51 4.59
N LEU A 61 -8.31 3.90 5.21
CA LEU A 61 -7.67 3.13 6.27
C LEU A 61 -7.74 3.93 7.56
N ASP A 62 -7.76 3.22 8.69
CA ASP A 62 -7.73 3.89 9.98
C ASP A 62 -6.33 4.41 10.23
N CYS A 63 -6.14 5.70 10.07
CA CYS A 63 -4.84 6.34 10.18
C CYS A 63 -4.23 6.15 11.56
N ASP A 64 -5.07 6.05 12.60
CA ASP A 64 -4.60 5.92 13.96
C ASP A 64 -4.02 4.53 14.26
N LYS A 65 -4.29 3.56 13.41
CA LYS A 65 -3.74 2.22 13.54
C LYS A 65 -2.46 2.03 12.74
N ILE A 66 -2.02 3.08 12.06
CA ILE A 66 -0.81 3.08 11.27
C ILE A 66 0.25 3.87 12.02
N GLY A 67 1.52 3.44 11.95
CA GLY A 67 2.60 4.16 12.60
C GLY A 67 2.98 5.42 11.84
N GLU A 68 4.23 5.82 11.95
CA GLU A 68 4.66 7.12 11.42
C GLU A 68 5.06 7.10 9.95
N VAL A 69 5.55 5.97 9.48
CA VAL A 69 6.11 5.89 8.13
C VAL A 69 5.48 4.72 7.40
N ILE A 70 5.00 4.99 6.20
CA ILE A 70 4.56 3.92 5.31
C ILE A 70 5.51 3.87 4.12
N THR A 71 5.63 2.69 3.53
CA THR A 71 6.47 2.47 2.37
C THR A 71 5.61 1.94 1.24
N ILE A 72 5.77 2.52 0.06
CA ILE A 72 5.03 2.10 -1.12
C ILE A 72 6.02 1.41 -2.04
N ARG A 73 5.81 0.13 -2.29
CA ARG A 73 6.79 -0.70 -2.99
C ARG A 73 6.15 -1.99 -3.50
N PRO A 74 6.85 -2.74 -4.35
CA PRO A 74 6.39 -4.06 -4.75
C PRO A 74 6.47 -5.05 -3.58
N PRO A 75 5.82 -6.21 -3.70
CA PRO A 75 5.86 -7.24 -2.66
C PRO A 75 7.27 -7.78 -2.41
N GLN A 76 7.53 -8.15 -1.16
CA GLN A 76 8.76 -8.80 -0.76
C GLN A 76 8.41 -10.12 -0.06
N GLU A 77 9.41 -10.96 0.10
CA GLU A 77 9.21 -12.34 0.56
C GLU A 77 8.55 -12.44 1.93
N SER A 78 8.91 -11.56 2.84
CA SER A 78 8.43 -11.64 4.22
C SER A 78 7.13 -10.87 4.48
N ASP A 79 6.55 -10.26 3.46
CA ASP A 79 5.33 -9.46 3.64
C ASP A 79 4.16 -10.32 4.11
N PHE A 80 3.38 -9.74 5.00
CA PHE A 80 2.20 -10.40 5.54
C PHE A 80 1.08 -9.38 5.77
N PHE A 81 -0.13 -9.88 5.97
CA PHE A 81 -1.26 -9.04 6.34
C PHE A 81 -2.22 -9.86 7.21
N TYR A 82 -3.15 -9.17 7.87
CA TYR A 82 -4.17 -9.84 8.65
C TYR A 82 -5.43 -9.97 7.79
N PHE A 83 -5.87 -11.21 7.58
CA PHE A 83 -7.08 -11.42 6.78
C PHE A 83 -8.33 -11.52 7.66
N ASN A 84 -8.14 -11.59 8.99
CA ASN A 84 -9.22 -11.40 9.94
C ASN A 84 -8.58 -10.86 11.22
N ASN A 85 -9.34 -10.83 12.33
CA ASN A 85 -8.84 -10.21 13.54
C ASN A 85 -7.68 -10.93 14.19
N LYS A 86 -7.45 -12.18 13.85
CA LYS A 86 -6.49 -13.01 14.57
C LYS A 86 -5.39 -13.60 13.71
N ASN A 87 -5.66 -13.79 12.43
CA ASN A 87 -4.79 -14.63 11.60
C ASN A 87 -4.07 -13.84 10.54
N LYS A 88 -2.78 -14.11 10.42
CA LYS A 88 -1.94 -13.55 9.39
C LYS A 88 -1.92 -14.44 8.17
N LYS A 89 -1.58 -13.85 7.04
CA LYS A 89 -1.35 -14.56 5.81
C LYS A 89 -0.18 -13.90 5.08
N TYR A 90 0.71 -14.70 4.52
CA TYR A 90 1.80 -14.14 3.74
C TYR A 90 1.27 -13.63 2.41
N VAL A 91 1.78 -12.48 1.99
CA VAL A 91 1.37 -11.88 0.72
C VAL A 91 1.69 -12.81 -0.43
N LYS A 92 2.83 -13.51 -0.37
CA LYS A 92 3.20 -14.45 -1.44
C LYS A 92 2.16 -15.55 -1.60
N ASP A 93 1.60 -16.04 -0.49
CA ASP A 93 0.58 -17.08 -0.56
C ASP A 93 -0.73 -16.52 -1.07
N TYR A 94 -1.04 -15.29 -0.69
CA TYR A 94 -2.23 -14.60 -1.19
C TYR A 94 -2.15 -14.44 -2.71
N MET A 95 -0.98 -14.07 -3.23
CA MET A 95 -0.83 -13.90 -4.67
C MET A 95 -1.00 -15.22 -5.42
N VAL A 96 -0.55 -16.32 -4.83
CA VAL A 96 -0.77 -17.65 -5.42
C VAL A 96 -2.26 -17.98 -5.42
N ASN A 97 -2.93 -17.75 -4.28
CA ASN A 97 -4.35 -18.05 -4.16
C ASN A 97 -5.21 -17.21 -5.09
N GLU A 98 -4.79 -15.96 -5.33
CA GLU A 98 -5.51 -15.07 -6.25
C GLU A 98 -5.10 -15.29 -7.70
N LYS A 99 -4.21 -16.26 -7.94
CA LYS A 99 -3.77 -16.63 -9.28
C LYS A 99 -3.14 -15.46 -10.03
N ILE A 100 -2.39 -14.64 -9.32
CA ILE A 100 -1.64 -13.56 -9.95
C ILE A 100 -0.44 -14.17 -10.65
N PRO A 101 -0.29 -13.98 -11.97
CA PRO A 101 0.86 -14.53 -12.69
C PRO A 101 2.18 -14.04 -12.11
N LYS A 102 3.19 -14.89 -12.14
CA LYS A 102 4.49 -14.53 -11.58
C LYS A 102 5.05 -13.25 -12.16
N GLU A 103 4.88 -13.04 -13.47
CA GLU A 103 5.40 -11.85 -14.10
C GLU A 103 4.69 -10.59 -13.64
N ASN A 104 3.50 -10.72 -13.05
CA ASN A 104 2.76 -9.56 -12.56
C ASN A 104 3.01 -9.26 -11.08
N ARG A 105 3.64 -10.18 -10.37
CA ARG A 105 3.82 -9.98 -8.93
C ARG A 105 4.75 -8.83 -8.62
N ASN A 106 5.82 -8.68 -9.40
CA ASN A 106 6.76 -7.58 -9.21
C ASN A 106 6.19 -6.23 -9.63
N ARG A 107 5.08 -6.24 -10.36
CA ARG A 107 4.43 -5.01 -10.78
C ARG A 107 3.33 -4.60 -9.81
N SER A 108 2.97 -5.48 -8.89
CA SER A 108 1.99 -5.15 -7.86
C SER A 108 2.58 -4.12 -6.93
N ILE A 109 1.71 -3.27 -6.38
CA ILE A 109 2.15 -2.21 -5.47
C ILE A 109 1.47 -2.41 -4.14
N LEU A 110 2.26 -2.37 -3.09
CA LEU A 110 1.76 -2.46 -1.72
C LEU A 110 2.00 -1.15 -1.00
N VAL A 111 1.12 -0.84 -0.07
CA VAL A 111 1.37 0.19 0.94
C VAL A 111 1.66 -0.58 2.21
N THR A 112 2.85 -0.40 2.77
CA THR A 112 3.32 -1.24 3.86
C THR A 112 3.81 -0.42 5.04
N GLU A 113 3.85 -1.07 6.18
CA GLU A 113 4.54 -0.57 7.36
C GLU A 113 5.47 -1.71 7.79
N GLY A 114 6.77 -1.56 7.46
CA GLY A 114 7.70 -2.67 7.61
C GLY A 114 7.27 -3.80 6.69
N ASP A 115 7.13 -4.99 7.25
CA ASP A 115 6.67 -6.17 6.50
C ASP A 115 5.16 -6.29 6.48
N HIS A 116 4.45 -5.45 7.22
CA HIS A 116 2.99 -5.51 7.29
C HIS A 116 2.39 -4.79 6.09
N MET A 117 1.73 -5.56 5.23
CA MET A 117 1.01 -4.99 4.10
C MET A 117 -0.28 -4.38 4.60
N LEU A 118 -0.39 -3.06 4.49
CA LEU A 118 -1.61 -2.36 4.89
C LEU A 118 -2.65 -2.43 3.79
N TYR A 119 -2.21 -2.26 2.54
CA TYR A 119 -3.11 -2.25 1.40
C TYR A 119 -2.40 -2.81 0.18
N PHE A 120 -3.00 -3.81 -0.45
CA PHE A 120 -2.55 -4.35 -1.73
C PHE A 120 -3.36 -3.59 -2.77
N VAL A 121 -2.71 -2.69 -3.48
CA VAL A 121 -3.40 -1.73 -4.34
C VAL A 121 -4.31 -2.46 -5.34
N GLY A 122 -5.57 -2.04 -5.35
CA GLY A 122 -6.57 -2.63 -6.24
C GLY A 122 -7.16 -3.93 -5.75
N ARG A 123 -6.72 -4.45 -4.60
CA ARG A 123 -7.17 -5.75 -4.14
C ARG A 123 -7.73 -5.74 -2.72
N ARG A 124 -6.90 -5.62 -1.70
CA ARG A 124 -7.46 -5.70 -0.35
C ARG A 124 -6.66 -4.92 0.67
N VAL A 125 -7.33 -4.60 1.76
CA VAL A 125 -6.77 -3.90 2.91
C VAL A 125 -6.58 -4.91 4.03
N SER A 126 -5.48 -4.79 4.77
CA SER A 126 -5.25 -5.63 5.96
C SER A 126 -6.34 -5.36 6.98
N ASN A 127 -6.83 -6.43 7.61
CA ASN A 127 -7.87 -6.29 8.61
C ASN A 127 -7.44 -5.42 9.77
N ALA A 128 -6.15 -5.32 10.03
CA ALA A 128 -5.61 -4.57 11.16
C ALA A 128 -5.83 -3.06 11.03
N VAL A 129 -6.06 -2.54 9.82
CA VAL A 129 -6.23 -1.09 9.62
C VAL A 129 -7.60 -0.72 9.07
N LEU A 130 -8.58 -1.60 9.26
CA LEU A 130 -9.94 -1.29 8.86
C LEU A 130 -10.55 -0.23 9.77
N ILE A 131 -11.43 0.57 9.19
CA ILE A 131 -12.16 1.59 9.92
C ILE A 131 -13.19 0.92 10.83
N ASP A 132 -13.30 1.41 12.04
CA ASP A 132 -14.34 0.95 12.97
C ASP A 132 -14.84 2.14 13.78
N GLU A 133 -15.64 1.87 14.79
CA GLU A 133 -16.28 2.92 15.58
C GLU A 133 -15.28 3.73 16.42
N THR A 134 -14.05 3.25 16.58
CA THR A 134 -13.03 3.99 17.33
C THR A 134 -12.17 4.86 16.44
N THR A 135 -12.35 4.78 15.13
CA THR A 135 -11.53 5.51 14.18
C THR A 135 -11.76 7.01 14.30
N LYS A 136 -10.68 7.77 14.37
CA LYS A 136 -10.74 9.23 14.46
C LYS A 136 -10.18 9.91 13.23
N ASN A 137 -9.17 9.33 12.61
CA ASN A 137 -8.52 9.91 11.44
C ASN A 137 -8.45 8.89 10.34
N ILE A 138 -8.58 9.38 9.11
CA ILE A 138 -8.59 8.56 7.91
C ILE A 138 -7.36 8.82 7.08
N LEU A 139 -6.77 7.75 6.56
CA LEU A 139 -5.84 7.85 5.45
C LEU A 139 -6.58 7.35 4.22
N GLU A 140 -6.81 8.25 3.27
CA GLU A 140 -7.46 7.91 2.02
C GLU A 140 -6.41 7.68 0.95
N ILE A 141 -6.50 6.55 0.27
CA ILE A 141 -5.58 6.19 -0.81
C ILE A 141 -6.40 6.04 -2.08
N THR A 142 -6.08 6.84 -3.09
CA THR A 142 -6.74 6.79 -4.38
C THR A 142 -5.70 6.56 -5.47
N VAL A 143 -5.94 5.59 -6.35
CA VAL A 143 -5.03 5.32 -7.47
C VAL A 143 -5.81 5.58 -8.75
N THR A 144 -5.25 6.47 -9.60
CA THR A 144 -5.90 6.87 -10.85
C THR A 144 -4.90 6.88 -11.99
N GLY A 145 -5.42 6.95 -13.20
CA GLY A 145 -4.61 7.07 -14.39
C GLY A 145 -4.16 5.74 -14.93
N GLY A 146 -3.12 5.78 -15.72
CA GLY A 146 -2.56 4.56 -16.27
C GLY A 146 -2.69 4.45 -17.75
#